data_299ab333aac38d5b562914f2734d1810
#
_entry.id   299ab333aac38d5b562914f2734d1810
#
_cell.length_a   1.000
_cell.length_b   1.000
_cell.length_c   1.000
_cell.angle_alpha   90.00
_cell.angle_beta   90.00
_cell.angle_gamma   90.00
#
_symmetry.space_group_name_H-M   'P 1'
#
loop_
_entity.id
_entity.type
_entity.pdbx_description
1 polymer ?
#
loop_
_entity_poly.entity_id
_entity_poly.type
_entity_poly.pdbx_seq_one_letter_code
_entity_poly.pdbx_strand_id
1 'polypeptide(L)'
;MRNVLAMSLLAIFLGGCASAPASRDISGVWINQAAIDEAAKGGKLREALLANGPNLEWAIDSQTAKANYTNGFEWVEGKLMPENSGVWQVSFYGSPSTDLSLSGNQLIQVASDDDPRQSFMRSTVNLASDAPLGTHFEHALKSAYLGGQWRVISGKGQGNQVTFLADGQVKGLPGANAYALCLAGDCASMSGEFDSLWLQEDELGAAHIFVRKGRQLEIFQALDSAKPDEMPQLYPGKREWLLEKQL
;
A
#
# COMPACT_ATOMS: atom_id res chain seq x y z
N MET A 1 -72.54 33.41 39.92
CA MET A 1 -71.13 33.73 39.91
C MET A 1 -70.39 32.44 39.61
N ARG A 2 -70.02 32.19 38.38
CA ARG A 2 -69.26 31.01 37.95
C ARG A 2 -68.16 31.47 36.96
N ASN A 3 -66.94 31.56 37.46
CA ASN A 3 -65.76 31.87 36.63
C ASN A 3 -65.37 30.64 35.79
N VAL A 4 -65.44 30.78 34.47
CA VAL A 4 -64.87 29.78 33.54
C VAL A 4 -63.48 30.23 33.19
N LEU A 5 -62.44 29.48 33.66
CA LEU A 5 -61.10 29.68 33.25
C LEU A 5 -60.84 28.96 31.93
N ALA A 6 -60.58 29.70 30.85
CA ALA A 6 -60.16 29.17 29.59
C ALA A 6 -58.68 28.88 29.60
N MET A 7 -58.27 27.63 29.54
CA MET A 7 -56.91 27.15 29.49
C MET A 7 -56.48 27.02 28.03
N SER A 8 -55.66 27.98 27.53
CA SER A 8 -55.12 27.95 26.17
C SER A 8 -53.89 27.01 26.14
N LEU A 9 -54.04 25.89 25.44
CA LEU A 9 -52.91 25.01 25.13
C LEU A 9 -52.10 25.62 23.99
N LEU A 10 -50.88 26.10 24.30
CA LEU A 10 -49.88 26.52 23.31
C LEU A 10 -49.07 25.30 22.89
N ALA A 11 -49.36 24.72 21.73
CA ALA A 11 -48.61 23.63 21.13
C ALA A 11 -47.32 24.21 20.46
N ILE A 12 -46.20 24.05 21.10
CA ILE A 12 -44.88 24.40 20.53
C ILE A 12 -44.45 23.24 19.60
N PHE A 13 -44.56 23.44 18.29
CA PHE A 13 -43.96 22.57 17.29
C PHE A 13 -42.43 22.80 17.29
N LEU A 14 -41.72 21.98 18.00
CA LEU A 14 -40.23 21.85 17.81
C LEU A 14 -40.01 21.15 16.47
N GLY A 15 -39.92 21.92 15.41
CA GLY A 15 -39.39 21.48 14.14
C GLY A 15 -37.92 21.17 14.28
N GLY A 16 -37.57 19.92 14.62
CA GLY A 16 -36.22 19.43 14.55
C GLY A 16 -35.76 19.43 13.10
N CYS A 17 -34.92 20.39 12.71
CA CYS A 17 -34.11 20.23 11.49
C CYS A 17 -33.22 19.01 11.68
N ALA A 18 -33.62 17.87 11.13
CA ALA A 18 -32.72 16.77 10.91
C ALA A 18 -31.68 17.26 9.91
N SER A 19 -30.53 17.72 10.40
CA SER A 19 -29.39 17.98 9.55
C SER A 19 -29.04 16.65 8.85
N ALA A 20 -29.14 16.61 7.53
CA ALA A 20 -28.61 15.48 6.78
C ALA A 20 -27.18 15.21 7.26
N PRO A 21 -26.80 13.95 7.52
CA PRO A 21 -25.43 13.66 7.92
C PRO A 21 -24.52 14.26 6.87
N ALA A 22 -23.59 15.12 7.29
CA ALA A 22 -22.59 15.69 6.40
C ALA A 22 -21.92 14.53 5.67
N SER A 23 -21.92 14.56 4.34
CA SER A 23 -21.22 13.54 3.55
C SER A 23 -19.77 13.54 4.01
N ARG A 24 -19.31 12.42 4.55
CA ARG A 24 -17.94 12.31 5.01
C ARG A 24 -17.06 12.39 3.78
N ASP A 25 -16.13 13.37 3.73
CA ASP A 25 -15.20 13.50 2.64
C ASP A 25 -14.21 12.33 2.63
N ILE A 26 -14.15 11.63 1.49
CA ILE A 26 -13.20 10.52 1.27
C ILE A 26 -11.93 10.97 0.55
N SER A 27 -11.77 12.27 0.26
CA SER A 27 -10.57 12.78 -0.40
C SER A 27 -9.31 12.48 0.41
N GLY A 28 -8.23 12.22 -0.30
CA GLY A 28 -6.91 11.95 0.26
C GLY A 28 -6.33 10.62 -0.22
N VAL A 29 -5.20 10.25 0.36
CA VAL A 29 -4.50 9.01 0.03
C VAL A 29 -4.81 7.95 1.07
N TRP A 30 -5.16 6.76 0.59
CA TRP A 30 -5.54 5.61 1.39
C TRP A 30 -4.67 4.41 1.02
N ILE A 31 -4.04 3.79 2.01
CA ILE A 31 -3.10 2.70 1.82
C ILE A 31 -3.60 1.39 2.43
N ASN A 32 -3.26 0.26 1.83
CA ASN A 32 -3.54 -1.07 2.36
C ASN A 32 -2.65 -1.35 3.58
N GLN A 33 -3.05 -0.80 4.72
CA GLN A 33 -2.28 -0.93 5.96
C GLN A 33 -2.18 -2.39 6.42
N ALA A 34 -3.19 -3.20 6.15
CA ALA A 34 -3.18 -4.62 6.54
C ALA A 34 -2.05 -5.41 5.85
N ALA A 35 -1.80 -5.11 4.56
CA ALA A 35 -0.67 -5.70 3.84
C ALA A 35 0.69 -5.27 4.44
N ILE A 36 0.80 -4.01 4.83
CA ILE A 36 2.02 -3.48 5.49
C ILE A 36 2.23 -4.14 6.85
N ASP A 37 1.17 -4.25 7.65
CA ASP A 37 1.24 -4.84 9.00
C ASP A 37 1.58 -6.34 8.94
N GLU A 38 1.06 -7.05 7.93
CA GLU A 38 1.42 -8.45 7.71
C GLU A 38 2.89 -8.60 7.28
N ALA A 39 3.34 -7.80 6.32
CA ALA A 39 4.73 -7.77 5.89
C ALA A 39 5.68 -7.44 7.05
N ALA A 40 5.31 -6.49 7.92
CA ALA A 40 6.12 -6.06 9.06
C ALA A 40 6.44 -7.20 10.04
N LYS A 41 5.64 -8.26 10.08
CA LYS A 41 5.93 -9.47 10.86
C LYS A 41 7.21 -10.19 10.40
N GLY A 42 7.74 -9.83 9.24
CA GLY A 42 9.01 -10.32 8.73
C GLY A 42 8.94 -11.70 8.08
N GLY A 43 7.82 -11.97 7.42
CA GLY A 43 7.62 -13.11 6.53
C GLY A 43 7.88 -12.76 5.06
N LYS A 44 7.36 -13.59 4.17
CA LYS A 44 7.41 -13.37 2.73
C LYS A 44 6.55 -12.15 2.36
N LEU A 45 7.16 -11.20 1.65
CA LEU A 45 6.49 -9.97 1.22
C LEU A 45 5.32 -10.28 0.29
N ARG A 46 5.55 -11.12 -0.71
CA ARG A 46 4.53 -11.47 -1.69
C ARG A 46 3.30 -12.13 -1.06
N GLU A 47 3.50 -13.03 -0.10
CA GLU A 47 2.39 -13.66 0.62
C GLU A 47 1.58 -12.62 1.41
N ALA A 48 2.26 -11.68 2.08
CA ALA A 48 1.61 -10.60 2.81
C ALA A 48 0.78 -9.68 1.92
N LEU A 49 1.30 -9.32 0.73
CA LEU A 49 0.57 -8.51 -0.23
C LEU A 49 -0.65 -9.24 -0.78
N LEU A 50 -0.49 -10.48 -1.24
CA LEU A 50 -1.58 -11.27 -1.84
C LEU A 50 -2.70 -11.59 -0.84
N ALA A 51 -2.38 -11.84 0.42
CA ALA A 51 -3.36 -12.15 1.46
C ALA A 51 -4.33 -10.99 1.77
N ASN A 52 -3.95 -9.76 1.44
CA ASN A 52 -4.71 -8.56 1.77
C ASN A 52 -5.33 -7.86 0.55
N GLY A 53 -5.37 -8.55 -0.59
CA GLY A 53 -6.00 -8.11 -1.84
C GLY A 53 -5.06 -7.29 -2.74
N PRO A 54 -5.46 -7.15 -4.04
CA PRO A 54 -4.56 -6.65 -5.07
C PRO A 54 -4.25 -5.16 -4.96
N ASN A 55 -5.19 -4.33 -4.47
CA ASN A 55 -5.02 -2.88 -4.50
C ASN A 55 -4.22 -2.41 -3.28
N LEU A 56 -3.20 -1.60 -3.53
CA LEU A 56 -2.24 -1.16 -2.52
C LEU A 56 -2.49 0.28 -2.05
N GLU A 57 -2.90 1.16 -2.97
CA GLU A 57 -3.14 2.57 -2.66
C GLU A 57 -4.28 3.15 -3.50
N TRP A 58 -5.13 3.97 -2.88
CA TRP A 58 -6.10 4.83 -3.51
C TRP A 58 -5.74 6.30 -3.32
N ALA A 59 -5.82 7.10 -4.37
CA ALA A 59 -5.77 8.56 -4.32
C ALA A 59 -7.12 9.13 -4.79
N ILE A 60 -7.82 9.81 -3.91
CA ILE A 60 -9.19 10.29 -4.14
C ILE A 60 -9.24 11.81 -4.01
N ASP A 61 -9.83 12.46 -4.99
CA ASP A 61 -10.17 13.88 -4.99
C ASP A 61 -11.66 14.06 -5.34
N SER A 62 -12.47 14.28 -4.31
CA SER A 62 -13.90 14.49 -4.46
C SER A 62 -14.25 15.83 -5.12
N GLN A 63 -13.37 16.83 -5.09
CA GLN A 63 -13.59 18.12 -5.74
C GLN A 63 -13.48 18.00 -7.27
N THR A 64 -12.53 17.22 -7.75
CA THR A 64 -12.34 16.96 -9.18
C THR A 64 -13.01 15.68 -9.64
N ALA A 65 -13.71 14.98 -8.75
CA ALA A 65 -14.37 13.70 -9.00
C ALA A 65 -13.43 12.63 -9.56
N LYS A 66 -12.21 12.54 -9.01
CA LYS A 66 -11.22 11.54 -9.39
C LYS A 66 -11.00 10.55 -8.25
N ALA A 67 -10.85 9.28 -8.61
CA ALA A 67 -10.46 8.22 -7.69
C ALA A 67 -9.58 7.23 -8.45
N ASN A 68 -8.30 7.25 -8.16
CA ASN A 68 -7.29 6.44 -8.84
C ASN A 68 -6.73 5.41 -7.87
N TYR A 69 -6.42 4.22 -8.36
CA TYR A 69 -5.74 3.22 -7.54
C TYR A 69 -4.55 2.59 -8.25
N THR A 70 -3.70 1.94 -7.46
CA THR A 70 -2.62 1.11 -7.97
C THR A 70 -2.56 -0.24 -7.24
N ASN A 71 -2.15 -1.26 -7.99
CA ASN A 71 -1.83 -2.59 -7.47
C ASN A 71 -0.32 -2.80 -7.26
N GLY A 72 0.49 -1.74 -7.42
CA GLY A 72 1.95 -1.80 -7.32
C GLY A 72 2.66 -2.07 -8.65
N PHE A 73 1.91 -2.30 -9.73
CA PHE A 73 2.41 -2.44 -11.09
C PHE A 73 1.70 -1.48 -12.05
N GLU A 74 0.38 -1.54 -12.05
CA GLU A 74 -0.48 -0.68 -12.85
C GLU A 74 -1.15 0.38 -11.97
N TRP A 75 -1.50 1.50 -12.57
CA TRP A 75 -2.37 2.50 -12.00
C TRP A 75 -3.60 2.68 -12.90
N VAL A 76 -4.74 2.83 -12.27
CA VAL A 76 -6.04 2.93 -12.96
C VAL A 76 -6.70 4.24 -12.57
N GLU A 77 -7.09 5.01 -13.58
CA GLU A 77 -7.86 6.24 -13.39
C GLU A 77 -9.34 5.93 -13.36
N GLY A 78 -10.02 6.45 -12.33
CA GLY A 78 -11.45 6.30 -12.16
C GLY A 78 -12.16 7.64 -11.93
N LYS A 79 -13.42 7.69 -12.34
CA LYS A 79 -14.33 8.81 -12.07
C LYS A 79 -15.16 8.49 -10.84
N LEU A 80 -15.04 9.32 -9.81
CA LEU A 80 -15.82 9.21 -8.59
C LEU A 80 -17.23 9.73 -8.80
N MET A 81 -18.23 8.93 -8.43
CA MET A 81 -19.65 9.27 -8.47
C MET A 81 -20.23 9.07 -7.08
N PRO A 82 -20.71 10.14 -6.40
CA PRO A 82 -21.32 9.99 -5.08
C PRO A 82 -22.70 9.33 -5.18
N GLU A 83 -22.97 8.42 -4.25
CA GLU A 83 -24.31 7.86 -4.06
C GLU A 83 -24.99 8.45 -2.82
N ASN A 84 -26.34 8.38 -2.77
CA ASN A 84 -27.16 8.98 -1.70
C ASN A 84 -27.04 8.27 -0.34
N SER A 85 -26.46 7.07 -0.29
CA SER A 85 -26.35 6.22 0.91
C SER A 85 -24.99 6.28 1.62
N GLY A 86 -24.08 7.18 1.20
CA GLY A 86 -22.71 7.22 1.73
C GLY A 86 -21.78 6.15 1.11
N VAL A 87 -22.20 5.56 0.01
CA VAL A 87 -21.42 4.73 -0.87
C VAL A 87 -21.03 5.56 -2.10
N TRP A 88 -19.77 5.53 -2.48
CA TRP A 88 -19.24 6.17 -3.68
C TRP A 88 -18.96 5.10 -4.71
N GLN A 89 -19.48 5.28 -5.91
CA GLN A 89 -19.13 4.43 -7.03
C GLN A 89 -17.98 5.05 -7.80
N VAL A 90 -16.98 4.23 -8.12
CA VAL A 90 -15.88 4.61 -9.02
C VAL A 90 -16.06 3.88 -10.34
N SER A 91 -16.23 4.62 -11.43
CA SER A 91 -16.33 4.04 -12.75
C SER A 91 -15.02 4.16 -13.50
N PHE A 92 -14.63 3.09 -14.19
CA PHE A 92 -13.41 2.98 -14.98
C PHE A 92 -13.74 2.85 -16.45
N TYR A 93 -12.81 3.27 -17.31
CA TYR A 93 -12.96 3.07 -18.73
C TYR A 93 -12.70 1.60 -19.09
N GLY A 94 -13.72 0.94 -19.66
CA GLY A 94 -13.60 -0.44 -20.14
C GLY A 94 -13.55 -1.54 -19.05
N SER A 95 -13.78 -1.18 -17.78
CA SER A 95 -13.78 -2.12 -16.66
C SER A 95 -15.02 -1.95 -15.79
N PRO A 96 -15.42 -2.96 -14.99
CA PRO A 96 -16.48 -2.84 -14.01
C PRO A 96 -16.23 -1.71 -13.02
N SER A 97 -17.30 -1.10 -12.52
CA SER A 97 -17.23 -0.10 -11.46
C SER A 97 -16.94 -0.75 -10.09
N THR A 98 -16.35 0.03 -9.21
CA THR A 98 -16.04 -0.38 -7.83
C THR A 98 -16.77 0.52 -6.86
N ASP A 99 -17.37 -0.04 -5.82
CA ASP A 99 -18.03 0.69 -4.76
C ASP A 99 -17.08 0.89 -3.58
N LEU A 100 -17.03 2.14 -3.10
CA LEU A 100 -16.26 2.55 -1.93
C LEU A 100 -17.20 3.04 -0.83
N SER A 101 -16.89 2.75 0.42
CA SER A 101 -17.63 3.26 1.58
C SER A 101 -16.69 3.57 2.75
N LEU A 102 -17.15 4.40 3.70
CA LEU A 102 -16.43 4.64 4.94
C LEU A 102 -16.99 3.79 6.08
N SER A 103 -16.11 3.08 6.76
CA SER A 103 -16.39 2.38 8.02
C SER A 103 -15.45 2.89 9.11
N GLY A 104 -15.95 3.75 9.98
CA GLY A 104 -15.09 4.46 10.94
C GLY A 104 -14.07 5.36 10.24
N ASN A 105 -12.79 5.03 10.40
CA ASN A 105 -11.65 5.70 9.78
C ASN A 105 -11.03 4.91 8.60
N GLN A 106 -11.73 3.87 8.14
CA GLN A 106 -11.29 3.04 7.03
C GLN A 106 -12.09 3.33 5.78
N LEU A 107 -11.44 3.37 4.63
CA LEU A 107 -12.04 3.26 3.33
C LEU A 107 -12.22 1.77 3.02
N ILE A 108 -13.41 1.38 2.64
CA ILE A 108 -13.76 0.01 2.29
C ILE A 108 -14.04 -0.05 0.79
N GLN A 109 -13.27 -0.83 0.08
CA GLN A 109 -13.61 -1.31 -1.24
C GLN A 109 -14.54 -2.51 -1.08
N VAL A 110 -15.73 -2.43 -1.64
CA VAL A 110 -16.73 -3.51 -1.57
C VAL A 110 -16.28 -4.64 -2.51
N ALA A 111 -16.51 -5.88 -2.11
CA ALA A 111 -16.23 -7.02 -2.98
C ALA A 111 -17.07 -6.96 -4.26
N SER A 112 -16.48 -7.33 -5.38
CA SER A 112 -17.12 -7.54 -6.68
C SER A 112 -16.88 -8.98 -7.14
N ASP A 113 -17.33 -9.32 -8.36
CA ASP A 113 -17.04 -10.64 -8.93
C ASP A 113 -15.55 -10.85 -9.20
N ASP A 114 -14.82 -9.75 -9.46
CA ASP A 114 -13.40 -9.79 -9.83
C ASP A 114 -12.47 -9.44 -8.67
N ASP A 115 -12.94 -8.65 -7.70
CA ASP A 115 -12.11 -8.13 -6.62
C ASP A 115 -12.63 -8.53 -5.23
N PRO A 116 -11.75 -8.96 -4.30
CA PRO A 116 -12.13 -9.20 -2.91
C PRO A 116 -12.45 -7.88 -2.20
N ARG A 117 -13.21 -7.96 -1.10
CA ARG A 117 -13.35 -6.83 -0.19
C ARG A 117 -12.01 -6.45 0.40
N GLN A 118 -11.65 -5.17 0.33
CA GLN A 118 -10.42 -4.63 0.90
C GLN A 118 -10.70 -3.45 1.83
N SER A 119 -9.80 -3.21 2.77
CA SER A 119 -9.86 -2.06 3.67
C SER A 119 -8.55 -1.27 3.61
N PHE A 120 -8.69 0.05 3.63
CA PHE A 120 -7.56 0.97 3.53
C PHE A 120 -7.62 1.96 4.69
N MET A 121 -6.44 2.34 5.17
CA MET A 121 -6.28 3.42 6.15
C MET A 121 -5.80 4.69 5.45
N ARG A 122 -6.24 5.83 5.97
CA ARG A 122 -5.72 7.10 5.46
C ARG A 122 -4.21 7.17 5.70
N SER A 123 -3.46 7.48 4.65
CA SER A 123 -2.00 7.60 4.79
C SER A 123 -1.63 8.70 5.79
N THR A 124 -0.68 8.39 6.65
CA THR A 124 -0.03 9.35 7.56
C THR A 124 1.36 9.77 7.08
N VAL A 125 1.79 9.25 5.93
CA VAL A 125 3.09 9.59 5.33
C VAL A 125 3.00 11.02 4.76
N ASN A 126 3.95 11.85 5.16
CA ASN A 126 4.02 13.23 4.67
C ASN A 126 4.96 13.29 3.46
N LEU A 127 4.38 13.35 2.27
CA LEU A 127 5.08 13.50 1.00
C LEU A 127 4.61 14.78 0.28
N ALA A 128 5.29 15.15 -0.78
CA ALA A 128 4.85 16.22 -1.66
C ALA A 128 3.46 15.91 -2.25
N SER A 129 2.65 16.94 -2.46
CA SER A 129 1.27 16.78 -2.95
C SER A 129 1.15 16.20 -4.36
N ASP A 130 2.24 16.25 -5.12
CA ASP A 130 2.39 15.71 -6.47
C ASP A 130 3.15 14.38 -6.51
N ALA A 131 3.34 13.73 -5.35
CA ALA A 131 3.96 12.42 -5.28
C ALA A 131 3.20 11.41 -6.17
N PRO A 132 3.90 10.62 -6.98
CA PRO A 132 3.27 9.60 -7.81
C PRO A 132 2.39 8.64 -7.01
N LEU A 133 1.30 8.18 -7.61
CA LEU A 133 0.42 7.17 -7.02
C LEU A 133 1.23 5.91 -6.67
N GLY A 134 0.99 5.33 -5.49
CA GLY A 134 1.75 4.20 -4.94
C GLY A 134 2.89 4.59 -4.00
N THR A 135 3.38 5.84 -4.09
CA THR A 135 4.54 6.29 -3.29
C THR A 135 4.26 6.27 -1.78
N HIS A 136 3.03 6.58 -1.36
CA HIS A 136 2.66 6.54 0.07
C HIS A 136 2.68 5.12 0.63
N PHE A 137 2.12 4.17 -0.12
CA PHE A 137 2.16 2.76 0.26
C PHE A 137 3.58 2.23 0.29
N GLU A 138 4.36 2.47 -0.77
CA GLU A 138 5.75 2.03 -0.84
C GLU A 138 6.60 2.59 0.29
N HIS A 139 6.46 3.88 0.60
CA HIS A 139 7.20 4.51 1.69
C HIS A 139 6.85 3.88 3.04
N ALA A 140 5.55 3.69 3.31
CA ALA A 140 5.10 3.05 4.53
C ALA A 140 5.57 1.59 4.62
N LEU A 141 5.46 0.83 3.52
CA LEU A 141 5.93 -0.55 3.43
C LEU A 141 7.45 -0.64 3.64
N LYS A 142 8.24 0.16 2.91
CA LYS A 142 9.71 0.17 3.04
C LYS A 142 10.13 0.47 4.47
N SER A 143 9.47 1.45 5.11
CA SER A 143 9.71 1.79 6.51
C SER A 143 9.43 0.64 7.47
N ALA A 144 8.28 -0.02 7.33
CA ALA A 144 7.85 -1.09 8.22
C ALA A 144 8.59 -2.41 7.98
N TYR A 145 8.81 -2.75 6.71
CA TYR A 145 9.36 -4.04 6.32
C TYR A 145 10.89 -4.10 6.40
N LEU A 146 11.61 -3.22 5.71
CA LEU A 146 13.08 -3.21 5.70
C LEU A 146 13.68 -2.08 6.54
N GLY A 147 12.91 -1.02 6.81
CA GLY A 147 13.41 0.19 7.45
C GLY A 147 14.16 -0.03 8.76
N GLY A 148 15.15 0.82 9.01
CA GLY A 148 15.96 0.80 10.21
C GLY A 148 17.38 0.29 9.98
N GLN A 149 18.06 -0.01 11.08
CA GLN A 149 19.48 -0.40 11.07
C GLN A 149 19.65 -1.91 11.06
N TRP A 150 20.57 -2.35 10.24
CA TRP A 150 20.96 -3.74 10.05
C TRP A 150 22.47 -3.88 10.18
N ARG A 151 22.95 -5.05 10.52
CA ARG A 151 24.37 -5.39 10.53
C ARG A 151 24.63 -6.53 9.55
N VAL A 152 25.65 -6.39 8.72
CA VAL A 152 26.11 -7.49 7.85
C VAL A 152 26.79 -8.54 8.71
N ILE A 153 26.15 -9.71 8.82
CA ILE A 153 26.68 -10.86 9.59
C ILE A 153 27.63 -11.68 8.73
N SER A 154 27.34 -11.78 7.44
CA SER A 154 28.21 -12.50 6.51
C SER A 154 28.04 -11.95 5.10
N GLY A 155 29.10 -12.01 4.30
CA GLY A 155 29.14 -11.50 2.93
C GLY A 155 30.03 -10.28 2.77
N LYS A 156 29.90 -9.59 1.61
CA LYS A 156 30.70 -8.39 1.31
C LYS A 156 30.38 -7.29 2.33
N GLY A 157 31.42 -6.73 2.97
CA GLY A 157 31.27 -5.73 4.02
C GLY A 157 30.85 -6.30 5.38
N GLN A 158 31.19 -7.55 5.71
CA GLN A 158 30.91 -8.14 7.02
C GLN A 158 31.32 -7.20 8.15
N GLY A 159 30.39 -6.98 9.10
CA GLY A 159 30.55 -6.05 10.21
C GLY A 159 30.00 -4.64 9.95
N ASN A 160 29.77 -4.28 8.70
CA ASN A 160 29.18 -2.98 8.35
C ASN A 160 27.77 -2.81 8.95
N GLN A 161 27.46 -1.56 9.29
CA GLN A 161 26.09 -1.15 9.53
C GLN A 161 25.44 -0.75 8.20
N VAL A 162 24.23 -1.23 7.98
CA VAL A 162 23.40 -0.95 6.81
C VAL A 162 22.12 -0.29 7.26
N THR A 163 21.69 0.75 6.57
CA THR A 163 20.40 1.41 6.83
C THR A 163 19.57 1.43 5.57
N PHE A 164 18.40 0.79 5.61
CA PHE A 164 17.37 0.92 4.58
C PHE A 164 16.46 2.08 4.93
N LEU A 165 16.31 3.02 4.00
CA LEU A 165 15.47 4.21 4.17
C LEU A 165 14.13 4.03 3.41
N ALA A 166 13.10 4.68 3.89
CA ALA A 166 11.76 4.58 3.33
C ALA A 166 11.63 5.16 1.90
N ASP A 167 12.52 6.07 1.54
CA ASP A 167 12.60 6.67 0.20
C ASP A 167 13.28 5.75 -0.85
N GLY A 168 13.72 4.55 -0.46
CA GLY A 168 14.39 3.61 -1.34
C GLY A 168 15.92 3.77 -1.39
N GLN A 169 16.50 4.64 -0.57
CA GLN A 169 17.95 4.67 -0.40
C GLN A 169 18.42 3.57 0.55
N VAL A 170 19.63 3.05 0.31
CA VAL A 170 20.32 2.16 1.23
C VAL A 170 21.72 2.70 1.49
N LYS A 171 22.14 2.71 2.75
CA LYS A 171 23.46 3.19 3.18
C LYS A 171 24.26 2.06 3.81
N GLY A 172 25.55 1.98 3.50
CA GLY A 172 26.48 1.03 4.12
C GLY A 172 26.46 -0.38 3.54
N LEU A 173 25.57 -0.68 2.58
CA LEU A 173 25.59 -1.94 1.83
C LEU A 173 26.56 -1.80 0.66
N PRO A 174 27.67 -2.56 0.62
CA PRO A 174 28.64 -2.43 -0.46
C PRO A 174 28.05 -2.87 -1.81
N GLY A 175 28.13 -2.02 -2.81
CA GLY A 175 27.59 -2.26 -4.15
C GLY A 175 26.13 -1.88 -4.32
N ALA A 176 25.56 -1.11 -3.35
CA ALA A 176 24.23 -0.55 -3.50
C ALA A 176 24.06 0.76 -2.73
N ASN A 177 23.45 1.76 -3.34
CA ASN A 177 23.04 3.02 -2.72
C ASN A 177 21.50 3.25 -2.81
N ALA A 178 20.81 2.45 -3.63
CA ALA A 178 19.35 2.47 -3.73
C ALA A 178 18.77 1.05 -3.83
N TYR A 179 17.48 0.92 -3.48
CA TYR A 179 16.74 -0.32 -3.59
C TYR A 179 15.27 -0.09 -3.94
N ALA A 180 14.67 -1.05 -4.65
CA ALA A 180 13.23 -1.12 -4.87
C ALA A 180 12.74 -2.54 -4.58
N LEU A 181 11.62 -2.65 -3.85
CA LEU A 181 10.96 -3.93 -3.63
C LEU A 181 10.10 -4.28 -4.84
N CYS A 182 10.10 -5.53 -5.25
CA CYS A 182 9.15 -6.03 -6.22
C CYS A 182 7.79 -6.25 -5.55
N LEU A 183 6.76 -5.53 -5.99
CA LEU A 183 5.43 -5.62 -5.40
C LEU A 183 4.48 -6.45 -6.26
N ALA A 184 4.54 -6.31 -7.58
CA ALA A 184 3.62 -6.97 -8.52
C ALA A 184 4.18 -6.93 -9.96
N GLY A 185 3.37 -7.37 -10.94
CA GLY A 185 3.66 -7.26 -12.37
C GLY A 185 4.84 -8.10 -12.84
N ASP A 186 5.62 -7.56 -13.77
CA ASP A 186 6.69 -8.30 -14.44
C ASP A 186 7.75 -8.80 -13.47
N CYS A 187 8.18 -7.98 -12.53
CA CYS A 187 9.19 -8.42 -11.55
C CYS A 187 8.69 -9.58 -10.68
N ALA A 188 7.39 -9.58 -10.33
CA ALA A 188 6.78 -10.67 -9.59
C ALA A 188 6.60 -11.93 -10.45
N SER A 189 6.29 -11.76 -11.73
CA SER A 189 6.21 -12.88 -12.70
C SER A 189 7.57 -13.50 -12.92
N MET A 190 8.62 -12.67 -13.05
CA MET A 190 9.99 -13.14 -13.21
C MET A 190 10.54 -13.88 -11.98
N SER A 191 10.21 -13.42 -10.78
CA SER A 191 10.73 -14.02 -9.53
C SER A 191 9.89 -15.20 -9.02
N GLY A 192 8.72 -15.48 -9.64
CA GLY A 192 7.89 -16.64 -9.30
C GLY A 192 7.44 -16.65 -7.83
N GLU A 193 7.83 -17.67 -7.09
CA GLU A 193 7.51 -17.82 -5.66
C GLU A 193 8.44 -17.04 -4.72
N PHE A 194 9.50 -16.45 -5.25
CA PHE A 194 10.50 -15.75 -4.47
C PHE A 194 10.18 -14.27 -4.34
N ASP A 195 10.51 -13.70 -3.18
CA ASP A 195 10.57 -12.25 -3.03
C ASP A 195 11.82 -11.71 -3.71
N SER A 196 11.68 -10.62 -4.46
CA SER A 196 12.80 -9.99 -5.15
C SER A 196 12.87 -8.51 -4.88
N LEU A 197 14.07 -7.99 -4.99
CA LEU A 197 14.36 -6.56 -4.93
C LEU A 197 15.39 -6.18 -5.98
N TRP A 198 15.31 -4.95 -6.42
CA TRP A 198 16.33 -4.32 -7.24
C TRP A 198 17.33 -3.62 -6.34
N LEU A 199 18.62 -3.93 -6.46
CA LEU A 199 19.70 -3.16 -5.84
C LEU A 199 20.44 -2.38 -6.93
N GLN A 200 20.73 -1.12 -6.64
CA GLN A 200 21.34 -0.19 -7.57
C GLN A 200 22.51 0.54 -6.92
N GLU A 201 23.62 0.64 -7.63
CA GLU A 201 24.74 1.53 -7.34
C GLU A 201 24.90 2.49 -8.53
N ASP A 202 24.56 3.77 -8.30
CA ASP A 202 24.52 4.83 -9.31
C ASP A 202 23.56 4.46 -10.49
N GLU A 203 24.09 4.26 -11.71
CA GLU A 203 23.32 3.90 -12.88
C GLU A 203 23.23 2.37 -13.12
N LEU A 204 23.96 1.58 -12.34
CA LEU A 204 24.03 0.14 -12.49
C LEU A 204 23.16 -0.55 -11.44
N GLY A 205 22.28 -1.43 -11.87
CA GLY A 205 21.41 -2.16 -10.96
C GLY A 205 21.20 -3.61 -11.40
N ALA A 206 20.81 -4.44 -10.45
CA ALA A 206 20.51 -5.85 -10.69
C ALA A 206 19.37 -6.33 -9.78
N ALA A 207 18.60 -7.29 -10.27
CA ALA A 207 17.64 -8.02 -9.47
C ALA A 207 18.37 -8.96 -8.49
N HIS A 208 17.82 -9.06 -7.30
CA HIS A 208 18.26 -10.00 -6.27
C HIS A 208 17.03 -10.72 -5.72
N ILE A 209 17.21 -11.97 -5.36
CA ILE A 209 16.23 -12.71 -4.56
C ILE A 209 16.55 -12.47 -3.09
N PHE A 210 15.54 -12.32 -2.25
CA PHE A 210 15.76 -12.20 -0.83
C PHE A 210 14.81 -13.07 -0.01
N VAL A 211 15.22 -13.38 1.20
CA VAL A 211 14.40 -14.08 2.20
C VAL A 211 14.50 -13.32 3.50
N ARG A 212 13.35 -12.88 4.01
CA ARG A 212 13.27 -12.29 5.33
C ARG A 212 12.62 -13.26 6.31
N LYS A 213 13.25 -13.49 7.46
CA LYS A 213 12.74 -14.30 8.57
C LYS A 213 12.91 -13.52 9.87
N GLY A 214 11.85 -12.85 10.32
CA GLY A 214 11.90 -12.03 11.51
C GLY A 214 12.95 -10.91 11.39
N ARG A 215 14.05 -11.05 12.15
CA ARG A 215 15.16 -10.07 12.17
C ARG A 215 16.30 -10.40 11.19
N GLN A 216 16.22 -11.50 10.49
CA GLN A 216 17.23 -11.88 9.49
C GLN A 216 16.76 -11.54 8.08
N LEU A 217 17.69 -11.05 7.26
CA LEU A 217 17.53 -10.78 5.85
C LEU A 217 18.69 -11.43 5.09
N GLU A 218 18.36 -12.40 4.26
CA GLU A 218 19.30 -13.03 3.33
C GLU A 218 19.07 -12.46 1.94
N ILE A 219 20.11 -12.02 1.26
CA ILE A 219 20.07 -11.49 -0.10
C ILE A 219 20.94 -12.37 -0.98
N PHE A 220 20.37 -12.86 -2.07
CA PHE A 220 20.98 -13.78 -3.00
C PHE A 220 21.11 -13.13 -4.38
N GLN A 221 22.13 -13.48 -5.11
CA GLN A 221 22.18 -13.20 -6.54
C GLN A 221 20.95 -13.82 -7.21
N ALA A 222 20.27 -13.07 -8.07
CA ALA A 222 19.24 -13.64 -8.93
C ALA A 222 19.91 -14.28 -10.14
N LEU A 223 19.68 -15.58 -10.34
CA LEU A 223 20.09 -16.30 -11.53
C LEU A 223 18.87 -16.47 -12.42
N ASP A 224 19.08 -16.43 -13.73
CA ASP A 224 18.02 -16.63 -14.72
C ASP A 224 18.13 -18.03 -15.34
N SER A 225 17.01 -18.76 -15.39
CA SER A 225 16.90 -20.08 -16.03
C SER A 225 16.17 -20.05 -17.37
N ALA A 226 15.67 -18.88 -17.80
CA ALA A 226 14.96 -18.74 -19.07
C ALA A 226 15.93 -18.96 -20.24
N LYS A 227 15.37 -19.40 -21.35
CA LYS A 227 16.09 -19.44 -22.62
C LYS A 227 16.15 -18.04 -23.23
N PRO A 228 17.07 -17.83 -24.17
CA PRO A 228 17.07 -16.60 -24.95
C PRO A 228 15.67 -16.30 -25.52
N ASP A 229 15.25 -15.06 -25.46
CA ASP A 229 13.95 -14.54 -25.93
C ASP A 229 12.72 -14.97 -25.09
N GLU A 230 12.90 -15.68 -23.97
CA GLU A 230 11.83 -15.95 -23.01
C GLU A 230 11.87 -14.91 -21.87
N MET A 231 10.72 -14.73 -21.18
CA MET A 231 10.67 -13.90 -19.97
C MET A 231 11.61 -14.49 -18.92
N PRO A 232 12.46 -13.68 -18.28
CA PRO A 232 13.37 -14.14 -17.25
C PRO A 232 12.67 -14.93 -16.15
N GLN A 233 13.30 -16.01 -15.68
CA GLN A 233 12.84 -16.85 -14.59
C GLN A 233 13.90 -16.89 -13.50
N LEU A 234 13.71 -15.99 -12.52
CA LEU A 234 14.70 -15.74 -11.49
C LEU A 234 14.59 -16.75 -10.35
N TYR A 235 15.74 -17.24 -9.92
CA TYR A 235 15.86 -18.11 -8.77
C TYR A 235 17.09 -17.75 -7.93
N PRO A 236 17.13 -18.13 -6.63
CA PRO A 236 18.25 -17.77 -5.76
C PRO A 236 19.54 -18.50 -6.14
N GLY A 237 20.58 -17.73 -6.41
CA GLY A 237 21.93 -18.20 -6.60
C GLY A 237 22.75 -18.18 -5.30
N LYS A 238 23.99 -17.70 -5.40
CA LYS A 238 24.85 -17.54 -4.24
C LYS A 238 24.31 -16.46 -3.31
N ARG A 239 24.28 -16.74 -1.99
CA ARG A 239 23.98 -15.72 -0.99
C ARG A 239 25.13 -14.70 -0.93
N GLU A 240 24.81 -13.43 -1.15
CA GLU A 240 25.77 -12.33 -1.13
C GLU A 240 25.84 -11.67 0.23
N TRP A 241 24.68 -11.54 0.93
CA TRP A 241 24.62 -10.97 2.27
C TRP A 241 23.68 -11.75 3.18
N LEU A 242 24.08 -11.85 4.43
CA LEU A 242 23.24 -12.13 5.57
C LEU A 242 23.27 -10.92 6.49
N LEU A 243 22.12 -10.30 6.72
CA LEU A 243 21.97 -9.15 7.61
C LEU A 243 21.11 -9.51 8.81
N GLU A 244 21.36 -8.85 9.93
CA GLU A 244 20.53 -8.94 11.14
C GLU A 244 20.09 -7.54 11.56
N LYS A 245 18.78 -7.39 11.79
CA LYS A 245 18.18 -6.12 12.22
C LYS A 245 18.61 -5.80 13.65
N GLN A 246 19.09 -4.59 13.85
CA GLN A 246 19.48 -4.09 15.16
C GLN A 246 18.23 -3.67 15.96
N LEU A 247 18.30 -3.75 17.30
CA LEU A 247 17.22 -3.34 18.21
C LEU A 247 17.19 -1.83 18.37
#